data_6fcd22f3d2cde66dde6d7dc9487248be
#
_entry.id   6fcd22f3d2cde66dde6d7dc9487248be
#
_cell.length_a   1.000
_cell.length_b   1.000
_cell.length_c   1.000
_cell.angle_alpha   90.00
_cell.angle_beta   90.00
_cell.angle_gamma   90.00
#
_symmetry.space_group_name_H-M   'P 1'
#
loop_
_entity.id
_entity.type
_entity.pdbx_description
1 polymer ?
#
loop_
_entity_poly.entity_id
_entity_poly.type
_entity_poly.pdbx_seq_one_letter_code
_entity_poly.pdbx_strand_id
1 'polypeptide(L)'
;VLTRASFEDTNLGEAVFDDVNLAKARFNNVNLAGAAITDANLSGVVIDGATLAKAEIRNADLTDMRIDGILVTDMIEAYRRSQG
;
A
#
# COMPACT_ATOMS: atom_id res chain seq x y z
N VAL A 1 2.97 -16.87 0.57
CA VAL A 1 1.73 -16.18 0.20
C VAL A 1 1.15 -15.48 1.42
N LEU A 2 0.93 -14.18 1.30
CA LEU A 2 0.43 -13.37 2.41
C LEU A 2 -1.02 -12.93 2.20
N THR A 3 -1.78 -13.70 1.38
CA THR A 3 -3.18 -13.41 1.14
C THR A 3 -3.96 -13.49 2.46
N ARG A 4 -4.72 -12.43 2.75
CA ARG A 4 -5.50 -12.31 3.98
C ARG A 4 -4.67 -12.29 5.27
N ALA A 5 -3.36 -12.03 5.16
CA ALA A 5 -2.53 -11.88 6.34
C ALA A 5 -3.01 -10.67 7.16
N SER A 6 -2.84 -10.72 8.46
CA SER A 6 -3.24 -9.65 9.35
C SER A 6 -2.03 -9.17 10.14
N PHE A 7 -1.81 -7.85 10.10
CA PHE A 7 -0.74 -7.20 10.84
C PHE A 7 -1.38 -6.17 11.76
N GLU A 8 -1.28 -6.38 13.07
CA GLU A 8 -1.86 -5.46 14.04
C GLU A 8 -0.81 -5.01 15.04
N ASP A 9 -0.84 -3.72 15.38
CA ASP A 9 0.03 -3.14 16.40
C ASP A 9 1.48 -3.52 16.20
N THR A 10 1.93 -3.55 14.93
CA THR A 10 3.23 -4.05 14.55
C THR A 10 4.08 -2.94 13.94
N ASN A 11 5.36 -2.93 14.26
CA ASN A 11 6.31 -2.01 13.65
C ASN A 11 6.94 -2.69 12.44
N LEU A 12 6.57 -2.19 11.25
CA LEU A 12 7.09 -2.67 9.97
C LEU A 12 7.92 -1.58 9.29
N GLY A 13 8.44 -0.64 10.07
CA GLY A 13 9.28 0.43 9.52
C GLY A 13 10.44 -0.15 8.76
N GLU A 14 10.68 0.36 7.56
CA GLU A 14 11.75 -0.03 6.65
C GLU A 14 11.66 -1.48 6.18
N ALA A 15 10.53 -2.16 6.42
CA ALA A 15 10.32 -3.51 5.92
C ALA A 15 10.29 -3.51 4.39
N VAL A 16 10.70 -4.62 3.80
CA VAL A 16 10.69 -4.79 2.35
C VAL A 16 9.72 -5.91 2.00
N PHE A 17 8.75 -5.57 1.15
CA PHE A 17 7.81 -6.54 0.59
C PHE A 17 8.08 -6.56 -0.91
N ASP A 18 8.73 -7.60 -1.37
CA ASP A 18 9.14 -7.69 -2.77
C ASP A 18 8.59 -8.97 -3.37
N ASP A 19 7.91 -8.84 -4.51
CA ASP A 19 7.37 -9.97 -5.24
C ASP A 19 6.45 -10.83 -4.36
N VAL A 20 5.52 -10.16 -3.66
CA VAL A 20 4.61 -10.83 -2.73
C VAL A 20 3.16 -10.59 -3.11
N ASN A 21 2.32 -11.52 -2.70
CA ASN A 21 0.87 -11.37 -2.84
C ASN A 21 0.29 -11.00 -1.48
N LEU A 22 -0.15 -9.75 -1.37
CA LEU A 22 -0.76 -9.20 -0.17
C LEU A 22 -2.26 -8.99 -0.35
N ALA A 23 -2.88 -9.69 -1.31
CA ALA A 23 -4.30 -9.53 -1.56
C ALA A 23 -5.11 -9.80 -0.29
N LYS A 24 -6.01 -8.86 0.02
CA LYS A 24 -6.92 -8.95 1.18
C LYS A 24 -6.20 -8.96 2.52
N ALA A 25 -4.90 -8.61 2.56
CA ALA A 25 -4.20 -8.45 3.83
C ALA A 25 -4.76 -7.23 4.57
N ARG A 26 -4.63 -7.25 5.88
CA ARG A 26 -5.11 -6.17 6.73
C ARG A 26 -3.95 -5.64 7.57
N PHE A 27 -3.77 -4.33 7.52
CA PHE A 27 -2.78 -3.63 8.32
C PHE A 27 -3.54 -2.66 9.21
N ASN A 28 -3.51 -2.90 10.50
CA ASN A 28 -4.23 -2.05 11.45
C ASN A 28 -3.28 -1.56 12.53
N ASN A 29 -3.21 -0.26 12.67
CA ASN A 29 -2.37 0.39 13.67
C ASN A 29 -0.91 -0.08 13.55
N VAL A 30 -0.35 0.02 12.35
CA VAL A 30 1.03 -0.40 12.07
C VAL A 30 1.88 0.78 11.67
N ASN A 31 3.18 0.65 11.87
CA ASN A 31 4.15 1.62 11.38
C ASN A 31 4.80 1.06 10.13
N LEU A 32 4.55 1.71 8.99
CA LEU A 32 5.14 1.33 7.70
C LEU A 32 6.09 2.42 7.19
N ALA A 33 6.59 3.26 8.08
CA ALA A 33 7.47 4.36 7.66
C ALA A 33 8.71 3.79 6.96
N GLY A 34 8.99 4.31 5.78
CA GLY A 34 10.14 3.88 5.00
C GLY A 34 10.05 2.48 4.41
N ALA A 35 8.92 1.80 4.57
CA ALA A 35 8.74 0.49 3.96
C ALA A 35 8.74 0.59 2.43
N ALA A 36 9.25 -0.43 1.77
CA ALA A 36 9.23 -0.52 0.32
C ALA A 36 8.37 -1.71 -0.09
N ILE A 37 7.42 -1.46 -0.98
CA ILE A 37 6.53 -2.49 -1.50
C ILE A 37 6.68 -2.47 -3.02
N THR A 38 7.25 -3.53 -3.58
CA THR A 38 7.61 -3.60 -4.99
C THR A 38 7.05 -4.89 -5.60
N ASP A 39 6.47 -4.78 -6.79
CA ASP A 39 5.95 -5.93 -7.53
C ASP A 39 4.96 -6.75 -6.68
N ALA A 40 4.07 -6.05 -5.97
CA ALA A 40 3.14 -6.71 -5.07
C ALA A 40 1.71 -6.63 -5.60
N ASN A 41 0.93 -7.63 -5.26
CA ASN A 41 -0.51 -7.59 -5.48
C ASN A 41 -1.16 -7.12 -4.18
N LEU A 42 -1.80 -5.96 -4.23
CA LEU A 42 -2.44 -5.35 -3.08
C LEU A 42 -3.96 -5.31 -3.21
N SER A 43 -4.54 -6.17 -4.05
CA SER A 43 -5.98 -6.18 -4.26
C SER A 43 -6.73 -6.45 -2.96
N GLY A 44 -7.66 -5.56 -2.61
CA GLY A 44 -8.46 -5.74 -1.40
C GLY A 44 -7.72 -5.54 -0.09
N VAL A 45 -6.49 -5.04 -0.13
CA VAL A 45 -5.75 -4.75 1.09
C VAL A 45 -6.43 -3.61 1.85
N VAL A 46 -6.40 -3.69 3.18
CA VAL A 46 -6.90 -2.62 4.04
C VAL A 46 -5.77 -2.16 4.94
N ILE A 47 -5.49 -0.86 4.91
CA ILE A 47 -4.48 -0.25 5.76
C ILE A 47 -5.17 0.86 6.54
N ASP A 48 -5.29 0.67 7.86
CA ASP A 48 -6.01 1.60 8.71
C ASP A 48 -5.15 1.99 9.91
N GLY A 49 -5.07 3.28 10.17
CA GLY A 49 -4.31 3.78 11.31
C GLY A 49 -2.81 3.57 11.18
N ALA A 50 -2.29 3.59 9.95
CA ALA A 50 -0.87 3.32 9.72
C ALA A 50 -0.08 4.61 9.54
N THR A 51 1.19 4.55 9.92
CA THR A 51 2.16 5.58 9.58
C THR A 51 2.81 5.18 8.26
N LEU A 52 2.65 6.02 7.24
CA LEU A 52 3.15 5.74 5.90
C LEU A 52 4.19 6.76 5.45
N ALA A 53 4.77 7.51 6.39
CA ALA A 53 5.77 8.52 6.04
C ALA A 53 6.92 7.86 5.29
N LYS A 54 7.25 8.42 4.13
CA LYS A 54 8.37 7.97 3.29
C LYS A 54 8.23 6.53 2.79
N ALA A 55 7.04 5.92 2.91
CA ALA A 55 6.80 4.61 2.29
C ALA A 55 6.71 4.78 0.78
N GLU A 56 7.14 3.76 0.04
CA GLU A 56 7.08 3.77 -1.41
C GLU A 56 6.37 2.53 -1.91
N ILE A 57 5.48 2.71 -2.87
CA ILE A 57 4.82 1.60 -3.56
C ILE A 57 5.15 1.73 -5.04
N ARG A 58 5.85 0.76 -5.60
CA ARG A 58 6.29 0.79 -6.99
C ARG A 58 5.89 -0.49 -7.70
N ASN A 59 5.55 -0.36 -8.99
CA ASN A 59 5.27 -1.49 -9.87
C ASN A 59 4.19 -2.42 -9.30
N ALA A 60 3.21 -1.86 -8.63
CA ALA A 60 2.12 -2.61 -8.03
C ALA A 60 0.85 -2.47 -8.85
N ASP A 61 -0.03 -3.45 -8.73
CA ASP A 61 -1.37 -3.34 -9.30
C ASP A 61 -2.23 -2.54 -8.34
N LEU A 62 -2.62 -1.34 -8.76
CA LEU A 62 -3.38 -0.39 -7.94
C LEU A 62 -4.85 -0.32 -8.34
N THR A 63 -5.34 -1.32 -9.09
CA THR A 63 -6.72 -1.31 -9.56
C THR A 63 -7.69 -1.23 -8.37
N ASP A 64 -8.56 -0.22 -8.41
CA ASP A 64 -9.58 0.02 -7.38
C ASP A 64 -9.04 0.28 -5.97
N MET A 65 -7.74 0.53 -5.84
CA MET A 65 -7.18 0.95 -4.54
C MET A 65 -7.65 2.36 -4.21
N ARG A 66 -7.97 2.59 -2.94
CA ARG A 66 -8.40 3.91 -2.47
C ARG A 66 -7.56 4.37 -1.28
N ILE A 67 -7.36 5.68 -1.21
CA ILE A 67 -6.81 6.33 -0.03
C ILE A 67 -7.84 7.36 0.40
N ASP A 68 -8.37 7.22 1.62
CA ASP A 68 -9.41 8.11 2.16
C ASP A 68 -10.58 8.26 1.18
N GLY A 69 -10.98 7.15 0.57
CA GLY A 69 -12.12 7.10 -0.33
C GLY A 69 -11.85 7.54 -1.76
N ILE A 70 -10.62 7.96 -2.07
CA ILE A 70 -10.28 8.43 -3.41
C ILE A 70 -9.45 7.37 -4.13
N LEU A 71 -9.84 7.05 -5.36
CA LEU A 71 -9.10 6.09 -6.16
C LEU A 71 -7.67 6.59 -6.41
N VAL A 72 -6.70 5.75 -6.10
CA VAL A 72 -5.29 6.09 -6.30
C VAL A 72 -4.99 6.32 -7.77
N THR A 73 -5.61 5.54 -8.66
CA THR A 73 -5.41 5.72 -10.10
C THR A 73 -5.89 7.09 -10.56
N ASP A 74 -6.98 7.61 -9.95
CA ASP A 74 -7.45 8.96 -10.27
C ASP A 74 -6.46 10.02 -9.79
N MET A 75 -5.88 9.81 -8.61
CA MET A 75 -4.88 10.73 -8.09
C MET A 75 -3.67 10.80 -9.02
N ILE A 76 -3.21 9.65 -9.47
CA ILE A 76 -2.04 9.57 -10.35
C ILE A 76 -2.34 10.24 -11.68
N GLU A 77 -3.52 9.99 -12.23
CA GLU A 77 -3.91 10.60 -13.50
C GLU A 77 -4.00 12.12 -13.37
N ALA A 78 -4.59 12.61 -12.29
CA ALA A 78 -4.69 14.05 -12.05
C ALA A 78 -3.31 14.68 -11.96
N TYR A 79 -2.38 14.01 -11.30
CA TYR A 79 -1.01 14.50 -11.21
C TYR A 79 -0.37 14.58 -12.60
N ARG A 80 -0.52 13.54 -13.41
CA ARG A 80 0.06 13.52 -14.75
C ARG A 80 -0.51 14.62 -15.64
N ARG A 81 -1.81 14.88 -15.54
CA ARG A 81 -2.43 15.97 -16.29
C ARG A 81 -1.86 17.32 -15.88
N SER A 82 -1.58 17.51 -14.59
CA SER A 82 -1.02 18.78 -14.12
C SER A 82 0.41 18.99 -14.58
N GLN A 83 1.11 17.91 -14.94
CA GLN A 83 2.50 18.00 -15.40
C GLN A 83 2.62 18.26 -16.89
N GLY A 84 1.59 18.04 -17.62
CA GLY A 84 1.73 18.15 -19.01
C GLY A 84 0.57 18.47 -19.80
#